data_121d9acd3f7e93ad462f1e62b545bd11
#
_entry.id   121d9acd3f7e93ad462f1e62b545bd11
#
_cell.length_a   1.000
_cell.length_b   1.000
_cell.length_c   1.000
_cell.angle_alpha   90.00
_cell.angle_beta   90.00
_cell.angle_gamma   90.00
#
_symmetry.space_group_name_H-M   'P 1'
#
loop_
_entity.id
_entity.type
_entity.pdbx_description
1 polymer ?
#
loop_
_entity_poly.entity_id
_entity_poly.type
_entity_poly.pdbx_seq_one_letter_code
_entity_poly.pdbx_strand_id
1 'polypeptide(L)'
;ATNRQLSRMHPVHRLLHPHFRYTMEINALAREALINADGIIEEAFWPGRYSIELSSVAYGAAWQFDTEALPEDLVSRGLAERRDDGELELAIKDYPYADDGLLIWGSIKEWASDYVDFYYKSDEDVAGDEELRAWWEEVRTKGHADKKDEPWWPVCDSKENLVQILTIIMWVTSGHHAAVNFGQYHYAGYFPNRPTVVRRNIPVEESRDDEMKKFMARPEEVLLQSLPSQMQAIKVMATLDILSSHSPDEEYMGEYAEPAWLAEPMVKAAFEKFSGRLKEAEGTIDQRNNNPENKNRCGAGIVPYELLKPFSEPGVTGRGIPNSISI
;
A
#
# COMPACT_ATOMS: atom_id res chain seq x y z
N ALA A 1 4.17 19.19 6.08
CA ALA A 1 3.02 19.96 6.60
C ALA A 1 2.69 19.57 8.04
N THR A 2 2.42 18.31 8.37
CA THR A 2 1.95 17.84 9.68
C THR A 2 2.76 18.43 10.86
N ASN A 3 4.06 18.25 10.88
CA ASN A 3 4.95 18.76 11.96
C ASN A 3 5.14 20.28 11.95
N ARG A 4 4.65 21.00 10.92
CA ARG A 4 4.78 22.47 10.83
C ARG A 4 3.52 23.22 11.16
N GLN A 5 2.37 22.65 10.81
CA GLN A 5 1.08 23.31 10.90
C GLN A 5 0.22 22.80 12.05
N LEU A 6 0.42 21.56 12.48
CA LEU A 6 -0.31 20.98 13.60
C LEU A 6 0.56 20.94 14.85
N SER A 7 0.05 21.42 15.97
CA SER A 7 0.72 21.27 17.26
C SER A 7 0.79 19.78 17.65
N ARG A 8 1.77 19.41 18.50
CA ARG A 8 1.86 18.03 19.00
C ARG A 8 0.66 17.60 19.85
N MET A 9 -0.11 18.55 20.35
CA MET A 9 -1.32 18.29 21.10
C MET A 9 -2.55 18.13 20.24
N HIS A 10 -2.46 18.53 18.97
CA HIS A 10 -3.56 18.46 18.02
C HIS A 10 -3.98 17.03 17.74
N PRO A 11 -5.29 16.70 17.74
CA PRO A 11 -5.78 15.32 17.54
C PRO A 11 -5.23 14.69 16.25
N VAL A 12 -5.31 15.40 15.12
CA VAL A 12 -4.83 14.91 13.83
C VAL A 12 -3.32 14.67 13.82
N HIS A 13 -2.52 15.53 14.52
CA HIS A 13 -1.09 15.26 14.66
C HIS A 13 -0.84 13.94 15.39
N ARG A 14 -1.54 13.71 16.51
CA ARG A 14 -1.39 12.49 17.31
C ARG A 14 -1.80 11.23 16.55
N LEU A 15 -2.84 11.33 15.72
CA LEU A 15 -3.29 10.21 14.89
C LEU A 15 -2.27 9.87 13.82
N LEU A 16 -1.72 10.88 13.13
CA LEU A 16 -0.82 10.69 11.99
C LEU A 16 0.65 10.50 12.37
N HIS A 17 1.05 10.87 13.59
CA HIS A 17 2.46 10.83 14.01
C HIS A 17 3.11 9.45 13.84
N PRO A 18 2.50 8.33 14.25
CA PRO A 18 3.05 7.00 14.03
C PRO A 18 3.27 6.68 12.56
N HIS A 19 2.42 7.23 11.69
CA HIS A 19 2.46 6.99 10.23
C HIS A 19 3.59 7.74 9.51
N PHE A 20 4.30 8.65 10.20
CA PHE A 20 5.39 9.43 9.63
C PHE A 20 6.75 9.18 10.31
N ARG A 21 6.83 8.18 11.19
CA ARG A 21 8.01 7.94 12.03
C ARG A 21 9.32 7.88 11.24
N TYR A 22 9.36 7.09 10.17
CA TYR A 22 10.55 6.86 9.35
C TYR A 22 10.51 7.52 7.98
N THR A 23 9.38 8.07 7.56
CA THR A 23 9.12 8.50 6.18
C THR A 23 10.22 9.41 5.60
N MET A 24 10.74 10.36 6.37
CA MET A 24 11.75 11.31 5.88
C MET A 24 13.09 10.64 5.60
N GLU A 25 13.52 9.75 6.48
CA GLU A 25 14.77 9.01 6.36
C GLU A 25 14.69 8.00 5.20
N ILE A 26 13.65 7.20 5.16
CA ILE A 26 13.46 6.19 4.13
C ILE A 26 13.33 6.82 2.74
N ASN A 27 12.62 7.94 2.60
CA ASN A 27 12.54 8.64 1.32
C ASN A 27 13.92 9.15 0.86
N ALA A 28 14.79 9.55 1.78
CA ALA A 28 16.16 9.95 1.43
C ALA A 28 17.01 8.75 0.97
N LEU A 29 16.98 7.65 1.73
CA LEU A 29 17.69 6.40 1.41
C LEU A 29 17.18 5.77 0.11
N ALA A 30 15.87 5.73 -0.10
CA ALA A 30 15.26 5.20 -1.31
C ALA A 30 15.69 5.98 -2.55
N ARG A 31 15.74 7.31 -2.48
CA ARG A 31 16.26 8.12 -3.58
C ARG A 31 17.72 7.83 -3.89
N GLU A 32 18.54 7.63 -2.87
CA GLU A 32 19.97 7.37 -3.05
C GLU A 32 20.23 5.96 -3.63
N ALA A 33 19.58 4.93 -3.11
CA ALA A 33 19.91 3.53 -3.38
C ALA A 33 18.97 2.85 -4.39
N LEU A 34 17.70 3.24 -4.45
CA LEU A 34 16.73 2.51 -5.28
C LEU A 34 16.41 3.24 -6.58
N ILE A 35 16.07 4.53 -6.51
CA ILE A 35 15.44 5.24 -7.61
C ILE A 35 16.35 6.22 -8.36
N ASN A 36 17.57 6.47 -7.89
CA ASN A 36 18.55 7.23 -8.64
C ASN A 36 19.06 6.45 -9.86
N ALA A 37 19.69 7.16 -10.79
CA ALA A 37 20.41 6.56 -11.92
C ALA A 37 21.39 5.50 -11.41
N ASP A 38 21.44 4.38 -12.11
CA ASP A 38 22.20 3.18 -11.73
C ASP A 38 21.73 2.52 -10.41
N GLY A 39 20.55 2.87 -9.93
CA GLY A 39 19.92 2.24 -8.79
C GLY A 39 19.35 0.85 -9.10
N ILE A 40 18.96 0.12 -8.05
CA ILE A 40 18.54 -1.29 -8.17
C ILE A 40 17.33 -1.47 -9.12
N ILE A 41 16.42 -0.49 -9.17
CA ILE A 41 15.26 -0.56 -10.07
C ILE A 41 15.69 -0.49 -11.53
N GLU A 42 16.61 0.39 -11.87
CA GLU A 42 17.13 0.47 -13.23
C GLU A 42 17.91 -0.77 -13.63
N GLU A 43 18.66 -1.38 -12.70
CA GLU A 43 19.46 -2.56 -12.98
C GLU A 43 18.68 -3.88 -13.06
N ALA A 44 17.62 -4.01 -12.28
CA ALA A 44 16.98 -5.30 -12.03
C ALA A 44 15.54 -5.44 -12.55
N PHE A 45 14.94 -4.36 -13.03
CA PHE A 45 13.57 -4.38 -13.57
C PHE A 45 13.54 -4.10 -15.07
N TRP A 46 12.53 -4.65 -15.76
CA TRP A 46 12.39 -4.54 -17.21
C TRP A 46 12.50 -3.12 -17.80
N PRO A 47 11.89 -2.07 -17.19
CA PRO A 47 12.03 -0.72 -17.72
C PRO A 47 13.47 -0.18 -17.70
N GLY A 48 14.35 -0.77 -16.89
CA GLY A 48 15.74 -0.37 -16.77
C GLY A 48 15.87 1.11 -16.41
N ARG A 49 16.78 1.81 -17.07
CA ARG A 49 17.05 3.25 -16.84
C ARG A 49 15.84 4.17 -17.06
N TYR A 50 14.81 3.69 -17.71
CA TYR A 50 13.56 4.46 -17.92
C TYR A 50 12.56 4.33 -16.79
N SER A 51 12.83 3.55 -15.76
CA SER A 51 11.90 3.31 -14.64
C SER A 51 11.46 4.61 -13.97
N ILE A 52 12.41 5.50 -13.67
CA ILE A 52 12.13 6.79 -13.00
C ILE A 52 11.40 7.75 -13.94
N GLU A 53 11.82 7.78 -15.21
CA GLU A 53 11.15 8.61 -16.22
C GLU A 53 9.67 8.19 -16.39
N LEU A 54 9.42 6.89 -16.51
CA LEU A 54 8.07 6.35 -16.59
C LEU A 54 7.23 6.64 -15.32
N SER A 55 7.82 6.49 -14.13
CA SER A 55 7.17 6.87 -12.87
C SER A 55 6.80 8.35 -12.82
N SER A 56 7.71 9.23 -13.25
CA SER A 56 7.46 10.67 -13.28
C SER A 56 6.35 11.05 -14.26
N VAL A 57 6.32 10.42 -15.43
CA VAL A 57 5.24 10.61 -16.42
C VAL A 57 3.92 10.11 -15.87
N ALA A 58 3.90 8.93 -15.26
CA ALA A 58 2.69 8.35 -14.66
C ALA A 58 2.14 9.25 -13.53
N TYR A 59 2.99 9.75 -12.65
CA TYR A 59 2.60 10.71 -11.62
C TYR A 59 1.99 11.98 -12.24
N GLY A 60 2.68 12.58 -13.21
CA GLY A 60 2.21 13.79 -13.89
C GLY A 60 0.85 13.61 -14.57
N ALA A 61 0.63 12.45 -15.20
CA ALA A 61 -0.55 12.18 -16.00
C ALA A 61 -1.75 11.65 -15.20
N ALA A 62 -1.53 10.86 -14.17
CA ALA A 62 -2.59 10.03 -13.57
C ALA A 62 -2.76 10.17 -12.06
N TRP A 63 -1.76 10.69 -11.33
CA TRP A 63 -1.88 10.75 -9.87
C TRP A 63 -2.95 11.75 -9.43
N GLN A 64 -3.86 11.28 -8.57
CA GLN A 64 -4.92 12.06 -7.92
C GLN A 64 -5.01 11.61 -6.46
N PHE A 65 -5.21 12.56 -5.54
CA PHE A 65 -5.25 12.23 -4.11
C PHE A 65 -6.44 11.33 -3.74
N ASP A 66 -7.59 11.58 -4.31
CA ASP A 66 -8.81 10.80 -4.04
C ASP A 66 -8.71 9.35 -4.55
N THR A 67 -8.02 9.11 -5.66
CA THR A 67 -7.78 7.76 -6.19
C THR A 67 -6.71 6.97 -5.45
N GLU A 68 -6.00 7.57 -4.50
CA GLU A 68 -5.16 6.82 -3.54
C GLU A 68 -6.01 6.06 -2.51
N ALA A 69 -7.31 6.35 -2.40
CA ALA A 69 -8.25 5.52 -1.67
C ALA A 69 -8.39 4.16 -2.36
N LEU A 70 -8.17 3.06 -1.64
CA LEU A 70 -8.22 1.72 -2.25
C LEU A 70 -9.51 1.44 -3.04
N PRO A 71 -10.72 1.77 -2.56
CA PRO A 71 -11.94 1.57 -3.35
C PRO A 71 -11.93 2.35 -4.67
N GLU A 72 -11.46 3.59 -4.67
CA GLU A 72 -11.40 4.45 -5.84
C GLU A 72 -10.32 4.00 -6.82
N ASP A 73 -9.16 3.57 -6.31
CA ASP A 73 -8.10 2.97 -7.12
C ASP A 73 -8.61 1.72 -7.86
N LEU A 74 -9.30 0.82 -7.18
CA LEU A 74 -9.85 -0.39 -7.80
C LEU A 74 -10.88 -0.06 -8.89
N VAL A 75 -11.76 0.91 -8.65
CA VAL A 75 -12.75 1.35 -9.64
C VAL A 75 -12.08 2.04 -10.82
N SER A 76 -11.16 2.96 -10.57
CA SER A 76 -10.48 3.73 -11.63
C SER A 76 -9.67 2.84 -12.58
N ARG A 77 -9.14 1.72 -12.06
CA ARG A 77 -8.41 0.72 -12.85
C ARG A 77 -9.31 -0.37 -13.47
N GLY A 78 -10.64 -0.30 -13.29
CA GLY A 78 -11.57 -1.32 -13.78
C GLY A 78 -11.46 -2.67 -13.07
N LEU A 79 -10.93 -2.69 -11.85
CA LEU A 79 -10.79 -3.90 -11.02
C LEU A 79 -11.99 -4.11 -10.09
N ALA A 80 -12.83 -3.09 -9.95
CA ALA A 80 -14.09 -3.16 -9.24
C ALA A 80 -15.14 -2.25 -9.89
N GLU A 81 -16.40 -2.57 -9.67
CA GLU A 81 -17.54 -1.73 -10.03
C GLU A 81 -18.36 -1.42 -8.77
N ARG A 82 -18.95 -0.22 -8.71
CA ARG A 82 -19.92 0.11 -7.66
C ARG A 82 -21.29 -0.37 -8.08
N ARG A 83 -21.91 -1.17 -7.22
CA ARG A 83 -23.29 -1.57 -7.40
C ARG A 83 -24.25 -0.45 -6.97
N ASP A 84 -25.54 -0.59 -7.31
CA ASP A 84 -26.59 0.37 -6.96
C ASP A 84 -26.75 0.57 -5.44
N ASP A 85 -26.39 -0.43 -4.64
CA ASP A 85 -26.38 -0.38 -3.16
C ASP A 85 -25.12 0.29 -2.57
N GLY A 86 -24.18 0.70 -3.42
CA GLY A 86 -22.92 1.33 -3.04
C GLY A 86 -21.80 0.34 -2.71
N GLU A 87 -22.09 -0.95 -2.64
CA GLU A 87 -21.07 -1.99 -2.43
C GLU A 87 -20.17 -2.18 -3.65
N LEU A 88 -18.94 -2.62 -3.40
CA LEU A 88 -17.99 -2.93 -4.46
C LEU A 88 -18.10 -4.39 -4.91
N GLU A 89 -18.19 -4.59 -6.20
CA GLU A 89 -18.06 -5.90 -6.84
C GLU A 89 -16.71 -5.98 -7.56
N LEU A 90 -15.86 -6.93 -7.13
CA LEU A 90 -14.54 -7.12 -7.74
C LEU A 90 -14.65 -7.82 -9.08
N ALA A 91 -14.01 -7.26 -10.11
CA ALA A 91 -13.96 -7.84 -11.45
C ALA A 91 -13.15 -9.16 -11.49
N ILE A 92 -12.17 -9.29 -10.62
CA ILE A 92 -11.34 -10.50 -10.48
C ILE A 92 -11.71 -11.18 -9.17
N LYS A 93 -12.36 -12.32 -9.26
CA LYS A 93 -12.69 -13.13 -8.10
C LYS A 93 -11.41 -13.64 -7.42
N ASP A 94 -11.37 -13.55 -6.09
CA ASP A 94 -10.20 -13.93 -5.29
C ASP A 94 -8.92 -13.22 -5.75
N TYR A 95 -8.99 -11.88 -5.82
CA TYR A 95 -7.82 -11.04 -6.04
C TYR A 95 -7.24 -10.62 -4.67
N PRO A 96 -6.14 -11.25 -4.21
CA PRO A 96 -5.69 -11.13 -2.82
C PRO A 96 -5.46 -9.68 -2.36
N TYR A 97 -4.83 -8.85 -3.20
CA TYR A 97 -4.60 -7.44 -2.88
C TYR A 97 -5.91 -6.68 -2.61
N ALA A 98 -6.91 -6.86 -3.47
CA ALA A 98 -8.17 -6.16 -3.31
C ALA A 98 -9.01 -6.72 -2.15
N ASP A 99 -9.16 -8.05 -2.10
CA ASP A 99 -9.96 -8.72 -1.08
C ASP A 99 -9.45 -8.47 0.34
N ASP A 100 -8.14 -8.58 0.55
CA ASP A 100 -7.52 -8.40 1.86
C ASP A 100 -7.31 -6.91 2.16
N GLY A 101 -6.98 -6.12 1.14
CA GLY A 101 -6.83 -4.68 1.25
C GLY A 101 -8.12 -3.99 1.69
N LEU A 102 -9.27 -4.39 1.18
CA LEU A 102 -10.57 -3.83 1.59
C LEU A 102 -10.90 -4.11 3.06
N LEU A 103 -10.46 -5.24 3.64
CA LEU A 103 -10.60 -5.51 5.08
C LEU A 103 -9.75 -4.53 5.91
N ILE A 104 -8.51 -4.32 5.50
CA ILE A 104 -7.60 -3.39 6.17
C ILE A 104 -8.07 -1.95 6.00
N TRP A 105 -8.43 -1.55 4.77
CA TRP A 105 -9.00 -0.23 4.48
C TRP A 105 -10.23 0.07 5.35
N GLY A 106 -11.19 -0.86 5.40
CA GLY A 106 -12.38 -0.71 6.23
C GLY A 106 -12.05 -0.54 7.71
N SER A 107 -11.09 -1.31 8.22
CA SER A 107 -10.64 -1.20 9.61
C SER A 107 -10.01 0.17 9.91
N ILE A 108 -9.17 0.68 9.00
CA ILE A 108 -8.56 2.03 9.11
C ILE A 108 -9.65 3.12 9.07
N LYS A 109 -10.59 3.01 8.11
CA LYS A 109 -11.67 4.00 7.96
C LYS A 109 -12.53 4.12 9.20
N GLU A 110 -12.88 2.99 9.81
CA GLU A 110 -13.68 3.01 11.03
C GLU A 110 -12.89 3.52 12.23
N TRP A 111 -11.59 3.19 12.34
CA TRP A 111 -10.72 3.79 13.35
C TRP A 111 -10.65 5.30 13.20
N ALA A 112 -10.43 5.81 11.98
CA ALA A 112 -10.43 7.24 11.70
C ALA A 112 -11.78 7.89 12.05
N SER A 113 -12.89 7.23 11.72
CA SER A 113 -14.24 7.73 12.05
C SER A 113 -14.48 7.82 13.55
N ASP A 114 -14.24 6.73 14.30
CA ASP A 114 -14.42 6.70 15.76
C ASP A 114 -13.52 7.78 16.42
N TYR A 115 -12.31 7.99 15.90
CA TYR A 115 -11.37 8.99 16.42
C TYR A 115 -11.82 10.43 16.11
N VAL A 116 -12.24 10.73 14.89
CA VAL A 116 -12.77 12.03 14.50
C VAL A 116 -14.04 12.36 15.27
N ASP A 117 -14.94 11.41 15.42
CA ASP A 117 -16.20 11.59 16.19
C ASP A 117 -15.96 11.91 17.67
N PHE A 118 -14.84 11.45 18.22
CA PHE A 118 -14.48 11.79 19.58
C PHE A 118 -14.07 13.26 19.73
N TYR A 119 -13.25 13.78 18.83
CA TYR A 119 -12.67 15.12 18.94
C TYR A 119 -13.51 16.22 18.28
N TYR A 120 -14.20 15.91 17.18
CA TYR A 120 -15.03 16.87 16.42
C TYR A 120 -16.49 16.47 16.54
N LYS A 121 -17.32 17.36 17.10
CA LYS A 121 -18.76 17.07 17.36
C LYS A 121 -19.64 17.44 16.19
N SER A 122 -19.18 18.34 15.34
CA SER A 122 -19.91 18.82 14.17
C SER A 122 -18.94 19.13 13.01
N ASP A 123 -19.49 19.38 11.84
CA ASP A 123 -18.72 19.82 10.67
C ASP A 123 -18.15 21.23 10.88
N GLU A 124 -18.87 22.08 11.64
CA GLU A 124 -18.40 23.42 12.00
C GLU A 124 -17.13 23.35 12.87
N ASP A 125 -16.97 22.34 13.71
CA ASP A 125 -15.74 22.16 14.49
C ASP A 125 -14.55 21.87 13.57
N VAL A 126 -14.75 21.05 12.52
CA VAL A 126 -13.72 20.78 11.50
C VAL A 126 -13.41 22.02 10.69
N ALA A 127 -14.45 22.67 10.15
CA ALA A 127 -14.30 23.88 9.34
C ALA A 127 -13.71 25.06 10.12
N GLY A 128 -13.93 25.12 11.43
CA GLY A 128 -13.42 26.16 12.34
C GLY A 128 -11.98 25.94 12.79
N ASP A 129 -11.42 24.75 12.61
CA ASP A 129 -10.06 24.42 13.06
C ASP A 129 -8.98 25.06 12.17
N GLU A 130 -8.31 26.08 12.71
CA GLU A 130 -7.33 26.87 11.97
C GLU A 130 -6.04 26.08 11.67
N GLU A 131 -5.58 25.24 12.60
CA GLU A 131 -4.38 24.42 12.39
C GLU A 131 -4.67 23.36 11.30
N LEU A 132 -5.84 22.76 11.32
CA LEU A 132 -6.27 21.76 10.34
C LEU A 132 -6.39 22.37 8.92
N ARG A 133 -6.95 23.58 8.81
CA ARG A 133 -7.04 24.30 7.52
C ARG A 133 -5.67 24.67 6.99
N ALA A 134 -4.79 25.20 7.82
CA ALA A 134 -3.43 25.55 7.45
C ALA A 134 -2.62 24.32 7.02
N TRP A 135 -2.81 23.19 7.71
CA TRP A 135 -2.19 21.92 7.37
C TRP A 135 -2.63 21.43 5.98
N TRP A 136 -3.92 21.38 5.73
CA TRP A 136 -4.44 20.87 4.46
C TRP A 136 -4.11 21.80 3.28
N GLU A 137 -4.18 23.10 3.50
CA GLU A 137 -3.74 24.10 2.51
C GLU A 137 -2.25 23.93 2.16
N GLU A 138 -1.38 23.67 3.13
CA GLU A 138 0.04 23.44 2.86
C GLU A 138 0.28 22.12 2.13
N VAL A 139 -0.44 21.06 2.46
CA VAL A 139 -0.37 19.78 1.73
C VAL A 139 -0.67 20.02 0.26
N ARG A 140 -1.76 20.71 -0.05
CA ARG A 140 -2.20 20.97 -1.42
C ARG A 140 -1.30 21.96 -2.15
N THR A 141 -1.03 23.13 -1.55
CA THR A 141 -0.42 24.24 -2.30
C THR A 141 1.10 24.20 -2.33
N LYS A 142 1.74 23.52 -1.38
CA LYS A 142 3.21 23.39 -1.31
C LYS A 142 3.67 21.95 -1.51
N GLY A 143 2.95 20.99 -0.97
CA GLY A 143 3.26 19.57 -1.15
C GLY A 143 3.05 19.12 -2.60
N HIS A 144 1.98 19.58 -3.21
CA HIS A 144 1.56 19.27 -4.59
C HIS A 144 1.24 20.55 -5.37
N ALA A 145 2.19 21.48 -5.38
CA ALA A 145 2.00 22.81 -6.00
C ALA A 145 1.65 22.76 -7.47
N ASP A 146 2.12 21.73 -8.18
CA ASP A 146 1.84 21.45 -9.59
C ASP A 146 0.40 21.00 -9.85
N LYS A 147 -0.29 20.51 -8.82
CA LYS A 147 -1.67 20.00 -8.89
C LYS A 147 -2.65 20.73 -7.96
N LYS A 148 -2.23 21.85 -7.36
CA LYS A 148 -2.99 22.56 -6.31
C LYS A 148 -4.42 22.97 -6.73
N ASP A 149 -4.64 23.22 -8.00
CA ASP A 149 -5.89 23.73 -8.55
C ASP A 149 -6.78 22.62 -9.15
N GLU A 150 -6.38 21.36 -8.99
CA GLU A 150 -7.15 20.22 -9.48
C GLU A 150 -8.45 20.02 -8.68
N PRO A 151 -9.56 19.66 -9.34
CA PRO A 151 -10.88 19.60 -8.70
C PRO A 151 -11.09 18.38 -7.79
N TRP A 152 -10.23 17.37 -7.86
CA TRP A 152 -10.35 16.15 -7.08
C TRP A 152 -9.80 16.27 -5.64
N TRP A 153 -9.22 17.40 -5.24
CA TRP A 153 -8.83 17.61 -3.85
C TRP A 153 -10.06 17.65 -2.93
N PRO A 154 -10.14 16.80 -1.90
CA PRO A 154 -11.22 16.92 -0.92
C PRO A 154 -11.10 18.24 -0.16
N VAL A 155 -12.24 18.83 0.16
CA VAL A 155 -12.30 20.00 1.03
C VAL A 155 -12.30 19.55 2.48
N CYS A 156 -11.39 20.05 3.29
CA CYS A 156 -11.30 19.68 4.72
C CYS A 156 -12.22 20.57 5.57
N ASP A 157 -13.55 20.39 5.42
CA ASP A 157 -14.59 21.22 6.03
C ASP A 157 -15.72 20.45 6.72
N SER A 158 -15.66 19.12 6.66
CA SER A 158 -16.62 18.23 7.30
C SER A 158 -15.92 17.02 7.93
N LYS A 159 -16.59 16.37 8.86
CA LYS A 159 -16.10 15.15 9.51
C LYS A 159 -15.90 14.03 8.48
N GLU A 160 -16.83 13.89 7.55
CA GLU A 160 -16.74 12.87 6.49
C GLU A 160 -15.49 13.07 5.63
N ASN A 161 -15.26 14.30 5.15
CA ASN A 161 -14.07 14.64 4.35
C ASN A 161 -12.77 14.47 5.15
N LEU A 162 -12.77 14.85 6.43
CA LEU A 162 -11.61 14.64 7.29
C LEU A 162 -11.31 13.15 7.48
N VAL A 163 -12.32 12.32 7.74
CA VAL A 163 -12.17 10.85 7.85
C VAL A 163 -11.60 10.28 6.55
N GLN A 164 -12.10 10.72 5.40
CA GLN A 164 -11.59 10.27 4.10
C GLN A 164 -10.10 10.65 3.93
N ILE A 165 -9.74 11.89 4.18
CA ILE A 165 -8.36 12.38 4.08
C ILE A 165 -7.42 11.56 4.98
N LEU A 166 -7.81 11.38 6.25
CA LEU A 166 -7.01 10.63 7.22
C LEU A 166 -6.89 9.15 6.84
N THR A 167 -7.99 8.54 6.39
CA THR A 167 -7.98 7.13 5.95
C THR A 167 -7.04 6.93 4.77
N ILE A 168 -7.06 7.81 3.77
CA ILE A 168 -6.15 7.74 2.61
C ILE A 168 -4.70 7.82 3.06
N ILE A 169 -4.36 8.80 3.89
CA ILE A 169 -2.98 8.97 4.37
C ILE A 169 -2.51 7.74 5.14
N MET A 170 -3.33 7.26 6.08
CA MET A 170 -3.01 6.09 6.89
C MET A 170 -2.86 4.83 6.02
N TRP A 171 -3.75 4.62 5.05
CA TRP A 171 -3.67 3.52 4.11
C TRP A 171 -2.40 3.55 3.27
N VAL A 172 -2.09 4.70 2.64
CA VAL A 172 -0.91 4.85 1.77
C VAL A 172 0.39 4.62 2.52
N THR A 173 0.49 5.08 3.76
CA THR A 173 1.71 4.94 4.57
C THR A 173 1.87 3.56 5.21
N SER A 174 0.83 2.73 5.24
CA SER A 174 0.81 1.45 5.95
C SER A 174 0.42 0.27 5.03
N GLY A 175 -0.86 -0.03 4.90
CA GLY A 175 -1.34 -1.19 4.16
C GLY A 175 -0.96 -1.18 2.68
N HIS A 176 -1.12 -0.06 1.99
CA HIS A 176 -0.69 0.07 0.60
C HIS A 176 0.83 -0.10 0.47
N HIS A 177 1.60 0.60 1.32
CA HIS A 177 3.05 0.48 1.31
C HIS A 177 3.51 -0.97 1.55
N ALA A 178 2.93 -1.68 2.53
CA ALA A 178 3.23 -3.09 2.78
C ALA A 178 2.95 -3.96 1.54
N ALA A 179 1.82 -3.74 0.87
CA ALA A 179 1.43 -4.53 -0.30
C ALA A 179 2.33 -4.32 -1.53
N VAL A 180 2.85 -3.10 -1.74
CA VAL A 180 3.59 -2.76 -2.97
C VAL A 180 5.11 -2.76 -2.80
N ASN A 181 5.61 -2.54 -1.59
CA ASN A 181 7.04 -2.40 -1.33
C ASN A 181 7.67 -3.60 -0.63
N PHE A 182 6.96 -4.28 0.26
CA PHE A 182 7.56 -5.38 1.00
C PHE A 182 7.87 -6.57 0.09
N GLY A 183 9.06 -7.15 0.31
CA GLY A 183 9.54 -8.26 -0.47
C GLY A 183 8.73 -9.52 -0.27
N GLN A 184 8.26 -9.82 0.95
CA GLN A 184 7.76 -11.16 1.30
C GLN A 184 8.65 -12.21 0.61
N TYR A 185 9.89 -12.30 1.05
CA TYR A 185 10.99 -12.97 0.35
C TYR A 185 10.63 -14.35 -0.20
N HIS A 186 9.97 -15.19 0.60
CA HIS A 186 9.59 -16.53 0.18
C HIS A 186 8.48 -16.55 -0.91
N TYR A 187 7.69 -15.49 -1.05
CA TYR A 187 6.71 -15.33 -2.13
C TYR A 187 7.33 -14.69 -3.38
N ALA A 188 7.90 -13.52 -3.23
CA ALA A 188 8.43 -12.71 -4.35
C ALA A 188 9.80 -13.21 -4.83
N GLY A 189 10.58 -13.87 -3.99
CA GLY A 189 11.85 -14.51 -4.36
C GLY A 189 11.68 -15.75 -5.23
N TYR A 190 10.49 -16.31 -5.33
CA TYR A 190 10.18 -17.38 -6.29
C TYR A 190 9.78 -16.76 -7.63
N PHE A 191 10.74 -16.64 -8.56
CA PHE A 191 10.58 -15.91 -9.82
C PHE A 191 9.39 -16.29 -10.70
N PRO A 192 8.90 -17.54 -10.75
CA PRO A 192 7.66 -17.85 -11.47
C PRO A 192 6.44 -17.07 -10.96
N ASN A 193 6.40 -16.68 -9.69
CA ASN A 193 5.31 -15.85 -9.14
C ASN A 193 5.43 -14.38 -9.59
N ARG A 194 6.65 -13.86 -9.61
CA ARG A 194 6.91 -12.43 -9.83
C ARG A 194 8.26 -12.19 -10.52
N PRO A 195 8.40 -12.54 -11.79
CA PRO A 195 9.62 -12.23 -12.51
C PRO A 195 9.76 -10.72 -12.72
N THR A 196 10.88 -10.14 -12.30
CA THR A 196 11.17 -8.72 -12.45
C THR A 196 11.66 -8.37 -13.84
N VAL A 197 12.31 -9.32 -14.49
CA VAL A 197 12.77 -9.22 -15.87
C VAL A 197 12.58 -10.55 -16.59
N VAL A 198 12.33 -10.49 -17.89
CA VAL A 198 12.29 -11.66 -18.77
C VAL A 198 13.38 -11.52 -19.83
N ARG A 199 14.08 -12.62 -20.10
CA ARG A 199 15.17 -12.65 -21.09
C ARG A 199 14.70 -12.77 -22.54
N ARG A 200 13.42 -13.12 -22.74
CA ARG A 200 12.79 -13.25 -24.06
C ARG A 200 11.45 -12.53 -24.04
N ASN A 201 11.13 -11.92 -25.17
CA ASN A 201 9.81 -11.34 -25.35
C ASN A 201 8.77 -12.47 -25.37
N ILE A 202 7.62 -12.21 -24.73
CA ILE A 202 6.45 -13.06 -24.86
C ILE A 202 5.88 -12.85 -26.28
N PRO A 203 5.54 -13.91 -27.04
CA PRO A 203 4.94 -13.75 -28.35
C PRO A 203 3.65 -12.96 -28.30
N VAL A 204 3.41 -12.11 -29.27
CA VAL A 204 2.16 -11.35 -29.40
C VAL A 204 1.06 -12.32 -29.84
N GLU A 205 -0.10 -12.30 -29.19
CA GLU A 205 -1.21 -13.23 -29.45
C GLU A 205 -1.66 -13.23 -30.92
N GLU A 206 -1.63 -12.09 -31.59
CA GLU A 206 -1.99 -11.90 -33.00
C GLU A 206 -0.83 -12.01 -33.97
N SER A 207 0.34 -12.47 -33.51
CA SER A 207 1.51 -12.60 -34.37
C SER A 207 1.22 -13.62 -35.48
N ARG A 208 1.50 -13.21 -36.73
CA ARG A 208 1.38 -14.08 -37.91
C ARG A 208 2.50 -15.11 -38.00
N ASP A 209 3.48 -15.01 -37.12
CA ASP A 209 4.64 -15.88 -37.06
C ASP A 209 4.34 -17.16 -36.30
N ASP A 210 5.10 -18.21 -36.58
CA ASP A 210 4.98 -19.50 -35.88
C ASP A 210 5.44 -19.46 -34.41
N GLU A 211 5.78 -18.27 -33.87
CA GLU A 211 6.28 -18.10 -32.52
C GLU A 211 5.24 -18.43 -31.46
N MET A 212 3.99 -17.97 -31.62
CA MET A 212 2.91 -18.33 -30.72
C MET A 212 2.60 -19.84 -30.73
N LYS A 213 2.65 -20.46 -31.91
CA LYS A 213 2.46 -21.91 -32.02
C LYS A 213 3.59 -22.69 -31.32
N LYS A 214 4.84 -22.20 -31.45
CA LYS A 214 6.00 -22.77 -30.73
C LYS A 214 5.86 -22.60 -29.24
N PHE A 215 5.41 -21.43 -28.79
CA PHE A 215 5.13 -21.15 -27.39
C PHE A 215 4.07 -22.09 -26.85
N MET A 216 2.93 -22.20 -27.52
CA MET A 216 1.83 -23.08 -27.09
C MET A 216 2.19 -24.57 -27.15
N ALA A 217 3.11 -24.97 -28.02
CA ALA A 217 3.59 -26.35 -28.09
C ALA A 217 4.55 -26.74 -26.96
N ARG A 218 5.29 -25.75 -26.38
CA ARG A 218 6.28 -25.98 -25.32
C ARG A 218 6.30 -24.81 -24.31
N PRO A 219 5.20 -24.55 -23.64
CA PRO A 219 5.09 -23.37 -22.78
C PRO A 219 6.08 -23.39 -21.60
N GLU A 220 6.32 -24.54 -21.00
CA GLU A 220 7.27 -24.71 -19.89
C GLU A 220 8.71 -24.41 -20.31
N GLU A 221 9.14 -24.90 -21.48
CA GLU A 221 10.49 -24.64 -22.01
C GLU A 221 10.68 -23.14 -22.26
N VAL A 222 9.70 -22.48 -22.86
CA VAL A 222 9.75 -21.05 -23.14
C VAL A 222 9.76 -20.24 -21.84
N LEU A 223 8.94 -20.61 -20.87
CA LEU A 223 8.91 -19.99 -19.54
C LEU A 223 10.30 -20.07 -18.87
N LEU A 224 10.88 -21.27 -18.79
CA LEU A 224 12.22 -21.46 -18.18
C LEU A 224 13.31 -20.67 -18.90
N GLN A 225 13.25 -20.57 -20.22
CA GLN A 225 14.18 -19.76 -21.00
C GLN A 225 13.95 -18.25 -20.85
N SER A 226 12.77 -17.85 -20.41
CA SER A 226 12.40 -16.44 -20.19
C SER A 226 12.76 -15.94 -18.80
N LEU A 227 12.93 -16.80 -17.81
CA LEU A 227 13.25 -16.41 -16.44
C LEU A 227 14.57 -15.62 -16.36
N PRO A 228 14.76 -14.79 -15.32
CA PRO A 228 16.00 -14.05 -15.09
C PRO A 228 17.24 -14.94 -15.13
N SER A 229 18.38 -14.38 -15.50
CA SER A 229 19.65 -15.06 -15.29
C SER A 229 19.96 -15.23 -13.82
N GLN A 230 20.84 -16.17 -13.48
CA GLN A 230 21.23 -16.41 -12.08
C GLN A 230 21.71 -15.12 -11.39
N MET A 231 22.50 -14.29 -12.08
CA MET A 231 23.02 -13.04 -11.53
C MET A 231 21.91 -12.02 -11.26
N GLN A 232 20.97 -11.87 -12.19
CA GLN A 232 19.80 -11.00 -12.01
C GLN A 232 18.93 -11.52 -10.86
N ALA A 233 18.72 -12.83 -10.78
CA ALA A 233 17.99 -13.48 -9.71
C ALA A 233 18.61 -13.19 -8.33
N ILE A 234 19.92 -13.36 -8.19
CA ILE A 234 20.64 -13.10 -6.93
C ILE A 234 20.51 -11.64 -6.50
N LYS A 235 20.66 -10.68 -7.43
CA LYS A 235 20.49 -9.25 -7.13
C LYS A 235 19.08 -8.96 -6.57
N VAL A 236 18.06 -9.46 -7.24
CA VAL A 236 16.67 -9.26 -6.82
C VAL A 236 16.41 -9.93 -5.49
N MET A 237 16.87 -11.16 -5.28
CA MET A 237 16.69 -11.88 -4.01
C MET A 237 17.35 -11.15 -2.84
N ALA A 238 18.57 -10.64 -3.03
CA ALA A 238 19.24 -9.83 -2.00
C ALA A 238 18.47 -8.56 -1.66
N THR A 239 17.90 -7.90 -2.67
CA THR A 239 17.06 -6.70 -2.46
C THR A 239 15.77 -7.05 -1.70
N LEU A 240 15.11 -8.15 -2.08
CA LEU A 240 13.89 -8.61 -1.41
C LEU A 240 14.16 -9.00 0.05
N ASP A 241 15.35 -9.56 0.35
CA ASP A 241 15.75 -9.87 1.71
C ASP A 241 15.85 -8.60 2.57
N ILE A 242 16.49 -7.56 2.04
CA ILE A 242 16.56 -6.25 2.69
C ILE A 242 15.16 -5.65 2.89
N LEU A 243 14.33 -5.62 1.86
CA LEU A 243 12.96 -5.10 1.90
C LEU A 243 11.98 -5.96 2.73
N SER A 244 12.44 -7.08 3.24
CA SER A 244 11.68 -7.95 4.14
C SER A 244 12.20 -7.87 5.59
N SER A 245 13.21 -7.06 5.87
CA SER A 245 13.86 -6.96 7.17
C SER A 245 13.36 -5.75 7.92
N HIS A 246 12.32 -5.91 8.72
CA HIS A 246 11.80 -4.82 9.56
C HIS A 246 12.76 -4.49 10.70
N SER A 247 12.72 -3.22 11.13
CA SER A 247 13.49 -2.77 12.29
C SER A 247 13.03 -3.49 13.56
N PRO A 248 13.95 -3.80 14.51
CA PRO A 248 13.58 -4.39 15.81
C PRO A 248 12.63 -3.52 16.65
N ASP A 249 12.57 -2.23 16.39
CA ASP A 249 11.70 -1.25 17.05
C ASP A 249 10.52 -0.82 16.18
N GLU A 250 10.13 -1.66 15.19
CA GLU A 250 9.01 -1.39 14.30
C GLU A 250 7.68 -1.31 15.06
N GLU A 251 6.83 -0.40 14.63
CA GLU A 251 5.51 -0.15 15.20
C GLU A 251 4.43 -0.63 14.23
N TYR A 252 3.82 -1.78 14.56
CA TYR A 252 2.80 -2.40 13.70
C TYR A 252 1.41 -1.86 13.97
N MET A 253 0.62 -1.81 12.91
CA MET A 253 -0.77 -1.38 12.93
C MET A 253 -1.60 -2.27 13.87
N GLY A 254 -2.36 -1.63 14.77
CA GLY A 254 -3.19 -2.33 15.75
C GLY A 254 -2.45 -2.89 16.98
N GLU A 255 -1.12 -2.86 16.99
CA GLU A 255 -0.29 -3.24 18.15
C GLU A 255 0.26 -2.03 18.89
N TYR A 256 0.79 -1.06 18.15
CA TYR A 256 1.28 0.19 18.73
C TYR A 256 0.11 1.13 19.05
N ALA A 257 0.05 1.56 20.30
CA ALA A 257 -0.88 2.57 20.76
C ALA A 257 -0.11 3.81 21.26
N GLU A 258 -0.38 4.96 20.65
CA GLU A 258 0.15 6.25 21.14
C GLU A 258 -0.26 6.47 22.60
N PRO A 259 0.66 6.80 23.51
CA PRO A 259 0.32 7.00 24.92
C PRO A 259 -0.83 7.98 25.17
N ALA A 260 -0.95 9.01 24.31
CA ALA A 260 -2.06 9.95 24.38
C ALA A 260 -3.44 9.32 24.12
N TRP A 261 -3.52 8.27 23.29
CA TRP A 261 -4.77 7.55 23.06
C TRP A 261 -5.17 6.74 24.30
N LEU A 262 -4.18 6.16 24.98
CA LEU A 262 -4.43 5.35 26.17
C LEU A 262 -4.89 6.19 27.38
N ALA A 263 -4.58 7.48 27.37
CA ALA A 263 -5.01 8.41 28.41
C ALA A 263 -6.50 8.79 28.32
N GLU A 264 -7.11 8.62 27.14
CA GLU A 264 -8.52 8.96 26.88
C GLU A 264 -9.36 7.67 26.77
N PRO A 265 -10.21 7.33 27.74
CA PRO A 265 -10.90 6.04 27.78
C PRO A 265 -11.71 5.71 26.52
N MET A 266 -12.35 6.70 25.90
CA MET A 266 -13.12 6.50 24.67
C MET A 266 -12.21 6.22 23.47
N VAL A 267 -11.09 6.95 23.34
CA VAL A 267 -10.09 6.73 22.27
C VAL A 267 -9.42 5.39 22.45
N LYS A 268 -9.09 5.02 23.69
CA LYS A 268 -8.56 3.69 24.02
C LYS A 268 -9.51 2.57 23.57
N ALA A 269 -10.79 2.68 23.90
CA ALA A 269 -11.80 1.70 23.50
C ALA A 269 -11.93 1.60 21.96
N ALA A 270 -11.88 2.73 21.25
CA ALA A 270 -11.91 2.76 19.80
C ALA A 270 -10.66 2.11 19.19
N PHE A 271 -9.47 2.33 19.77
CA PHE A 271 -8.24 1.67 19.36
C PHE A 271 -8.27 0.15 19.61
N GLU A 272 -8.80 -0.29 20.76
CA GLU A 272 -8.97 -1.72 21.07
C GLU A 272 -9.94 -2.39 20.07
N LYS A 273 -10.99 -1.69 19.66
CA LYS A 273 -11.92 -2.13 18.60
C LYS A 273 -11.20 -2.25 17.25
N PHE A 274 -10.37 -1.27 16.89
CA PHE A 274 -9.55 -1.30 15.69
C PHE A 274 -8.58 -2.51 15.68
N SER A 275 -7.84 -2.71 16.78
CA SER A 275 -6.97 -3.88 16.95
C SER A 275 -7.73 -5.20 16.82
N GLY A 276 -8.94 -5.29 17.41
CA GLY A 276 -9.82 -6.44 17.28
C GLY A 276 -10.21 -6.76 15.84
N ARG A 277 -10.58 -5.74 15.06
CA ARG A 277 -10.91 -5.90 13.63
C ARG A 277 -9.73 -6.36 12.78
N LEU A 278 -8.54 -5.86 13.07
CA LEU A 278 -7.34 -6.34 12.38
C LEU A 278 -7.06 -7.82 12.68
N LYS A 279 -7.34 -8.29 13.92
CA LYS A 279 -7.26 -9.73 14.25
C LYS A 279 -8.29 -10.56 13.49
N GLU A 280 -9.51 -10.05 13.34
CA GLU A 280 -10.55 -10.70 12.53
C GLU A 280 -10.15 -10.74 11.05
N ALA A 281 -9.58 -9.65 10.52
CA ALA A 281 -9.06 -9.58 9.16
C ALA A 281 -7.94 -10.61 8.94
N GLU A 282 -6.99 -10.75 9.88
CA GLU A 282 -5.95 -11.76 9.81
C GLU A 282 -6.52 -13.17 9.77
N GLY A 283 -7.48 -13.49 10.64
CA GLY A 283 -8.17 -14.78 10.64
C GLY A 283 -8.91 -15.06 9.32
N THR A 284 -9.50 -14.01 8.70
CA THR A 284 -10.15 -14.11 7.39
C THR A 284 -9.14 -14.38 6.28
N ILE A 285 -7.99 -13.69 6.30
CA ILE A 285 -6.91 -13.92 5.33
C ILE A 285 -6.38 -15.35 5.45
N ASP A 286 -6.18 -15.86 6.67
CA ASP A 286 -5.75 -17.24 6.90
C ASP A 286 -6.75 -18.26 6.35
N GLN A 287 -8.05 -18.05 6.57
CA GLN A 287 -9.10 -18.91 6.01
C GLN A 287 -9.08 -18.89 4.49
N ARG A 288 -8.94 -17.71 3.88
CA ARG A 288 -8.85 -17.56 2.42
C ARG A 288 -7.62 -18.27 1.87
N ASN A 289 -6.47 -18.10 2.50
CA ASN A 289 -5.20 -18.73 2.10
C ASN A 289 -5.21 -20.24 2.23
N ASN A 290 -5.98 -20.79 3.16
CA ASN A 290 -6.13 -22.24 3.36
C ASN A 290 -7.26 -22.86 2.52
N ASN A 291 -8.05 -22.06 1.80
CA ASN A 291 -9.12 -22.56 0.95
C ASN A 291 -8.56 -22.99 -0.42
N PRO A 292 -8.61 -24.28 -0.78
CA PRO A 292 -8.06 -24.79 -2.04
C PRO A 292 -8.79 -24.29 -3.29
N GLU A 293 -9.97 -23.72 -3.14
CA GLU A 293 -10.73 -23.12 -4.26
C GLU A 293 -10.19 -21.70 -4.62
N ASN A 294 -9.45 -21.05 -3.71
CA ASN A 294 -8.88 -19.73 -3.91
C ASN A 294 -7.49 -19.85 -4.57
N LYS A 295 -7.46 -20.12 -5.85
CA LYS A 295 -6.23 -20.44 -6.59
C LYS A 295 -5.28 -19.25 -6.79
N ASN A 296 -5.77 -18.03 -6.64
CA ASN A 296 -4.95 -16.82 -6.78
C ASN A 296 -4.13 -16.48 -5.52
N ARG A 297 -4.34 -17.22 -4.41
CA ARG A 297 -3.68 -16.93 -3.13
C ARG A 297 -2.38 -17.66 -2.91
N CYS A 298 -2.20 -18.76 -3.58
CA CYS A 298 -0.96 -19.51 -3.54
C CYS A 298 -0.32 -19.44 -4.92
N GLY A 299 0.83 -18.78 -5.01
CA GLY A 299 1.59 -18.72 -6.25
C GLY A 299 2.11 -20.10 -6.69
N ALA A 300 2.86 -20.15 -7.78
CA ALA A 300 3.40 -21.40 -8.35
C ALA A 300 4.30 -22.18 -7.36
N GLY A 301 4.89 -21.52 -6.37
CA GLY A 301 5.66 -22.11 -5.28
C GLY A 301 4.83 -22.57 -4.07
N ILE A 302 3.51 -22.55 -4.17
CA ILE A 302 2.60 -22.87 -3.06
C ILE A 302 2.87 -21.99 -1.82
N VAL A 303 3.14 -20.71 -2.05
CA VAL A 303 3.36 -19.73 -1.00
C VAL A 303 2.16 -18.81 -0.91
N PRO A 304 1.50 -18.70 0.26
CA PRO A 304 0.31 -17.87 0.41
C PRO A 304 0.63 -16.39 0.30
N TYR A 305 -0.34 -15.59 -0.11
CA TYR A 305 -0.25 -14.14 -0.10
C TYR A 305 -0.45 -13.63 1.34
N GLU A 306 0.56 -13.00 1.92
CA GLU A 306 0.56 -12.53 3.31
C GLU A 306 0.95 -11.06 3.50
N LEU A 307 1.12 -10.30 2.40
CA LEU A 307 1.56 -8.90 2.46
C LEU A 307 0.61 -7.98 3.23
N LEU A 308 -0.65 -8.36 3.35
CA LEU A 308 -1.68 -7.61 4.07
C LEU A 308 -2.12 -8.28 5.38
N LYS A 309 -1.37 -9.26 5.88
CA LYS A 309 -1.57 -9.74 7.27
C LYS A 309 -1.03 -8.68 8.23
N PRO A 310 -1.85 -8.13 9.15
CA PRO A 310 -1.49 -6.94 9.91
C PRO A 310 -0.39 -7.18 10.95
N PHE A 311 -0.30 -8.38 11.53
CA PHE A 311 0.60 -8.64 12.63
C PHE A 311 1.89 -9.35 12.20
N SER A 312 3.02 -8.92 12.80
CA SER A 312 4.30 -9.58 12.62
C SER A 312 4.36 -10.91 13.37
N GLU A 313 5.11 -11.86 12.83
CA GLU A 313 5.45 -13.11 13.53
C GLU A 313 6.97 -13.23 13.67
N PRO A 314 7.49 -13.64 14.84
CA PRO A 314 8.90 -13.88 15.02
C PRO A 314 9.44 -14.88 13.99
N GLY A 315 10.52 -14.52 13.30
CA GLY A 315 11.16 -15.37 12.28
C GLY A 315 10.48 -15.38 10.92
N VAL A 316 9.38 -14.65 10.73
CA VAL A 316 8.75 -14.45 9.41
C VAL A 316 9.16 -13.09 8.86
N THR A 317 9.96 -13.11 7.81
CA THR A 317 10.50 -11.91 7.18
C THR A 317 9.43 -11.19 6.36
N GLY A 318 9.29 -9.88 6.55
CA GLY A 318 8.40 -9.02 5.78
C GLY A 318 6.90 -9.21 6.06
N ARG A 319 6.54 -9.82 7.18
CA ARG A 319 5.17 -9.96 7.63
C ARG A 319 4.81 -8.88 8.65
N GLY A 320 3.56 -8.45 8.60
CA GLY A 320 3.04 -7.36 9.41
C GLY A 320 2.92 -6.08 8.59
N ILE A 321 2.04 -5.20 9.03
CA ILE A 321 1.83 -3.87 8.42
C ILE A 321 2.34 -2.81 9.39
N PRO A 322 3.55 -2.24 9.16
CA PRO A 322 3.99 -1.08 9.92
C PRO A 322 3.07 0.11 9.76
N ASN A 323 2.98 0.94 10.80
CA ASN A 323 2.25 2.21 10.70
C ASN A 323 2.89 3.17 9.71
N SER A 324 4.23 3.18 9.61
CA SER A 324 4.99 4.11 8.77
C SER A 324 5.66 3.40 7.61
N ILE A 325 5.96 4.16 6.58
CA ILE A 325 6.94 3.77 5.55
C ILE A 325 8.30 3.64 6.26
N SER A 326 8.76 2.41 6.46
CA SER A 326 9.96 2.11 7.26
C SER A 326 11.07 1.40 6.48
N ILE A 327 10.79 0.98 5.25
CA ILE A 327 11.75 0.35 4.34
C ILE A 327 11.63 0.97 2.95
#